data_fbde91a2e2c63a39b5a8e92ce84c0cd3
#
_entry.id   fbde91a2e2c63a39b5a8e92ce84c0cd3
#
_cell.length_a   1.000
_cell.length_b   1.000
_cell.length_c   1.000
_cell.angle_alpha   90.00
_cell.angle_beta   90.00
_cell.angle_gamma   90.00
#
_symmetry.space_group_name_H-M   'P 1'
#
loop_
_entity.id
_entity.type
_entity.pdbx_description
1 polymer ?
#
loop_
_entity_poly.entity_id
_entity_poly.type
_entity_poly.pdbx_seq_one_letter_code
_entity_poly.pdbx_strand_id
1 'polypeptide(L)'
;MRIYTKTGDTGETSIIGGRVSKDDIRVEAYGTVDELNSVVGLIVAQLTGEQFADIKEDLEKIQHELFDCGGDLASISTRRQLKLTESAITYLEERIDNFMEETPDLERFILPGGTEAAAIVHIARTVTRRAERLVVTLVRTTEDIPELPLKYLNRLSDYFFALARVINFRSNVADIEYIRSAKVFRTSKKGERNEREEN
;
A
#
# COMPACT_ATOMS: atom_id res chain seq x y z
N MET A 1 8.92 -26.71 -19.44
CA MET A 1 9.43 -26.23 -18.13
C MET A 1 8.54 -26.80 -17.04
N ARG A 2 9.10 -27.30 -15.92
CA ARG A 2 8.32 -27.76 -14.77
C ARG A 2 8.30 -26.64 -13.71
N ILE A 3 7.12 -26.26 -13.24
CA ILE A 3 6.95 -25.23 -12.20
C ILE A 3 7.22 -25.81 -10.80
N TYR A 4 6.79 -27.04 -10.54
CA TYR A 4 6.98 -27.69 -9.26
C TYR A 4 8.37 -28.33 -9.14
N THR A 5 9.01 -28.15 -8.00
CA THR A 5 10.34 -28.72 -7.67
C THR A 5 10.28 -29.85 -6.64
N LYS A 6 9.18 -29.95 -5.88
CA LYS A 6 8.95 -30.86 -4.75
C LYS A 6 9.92 -30.67 -3.57
N THR A 7 10.83 -29.68 -3.64
CA THR A 7 11.81 -29.42 -2.57
C THR A 7 11.19 -28.80 -1.32
N GLY A 8 9.95 -28.33 -1.41
CA GLY A 8 9.21 -27.72 -0.31
C GLY A 8 8.22 -28.65 0.40
N ASP A 9 8.15 -29.94 0.02
CA ASP A 9 7.15 -30.89 0.53
C ASP A 9 7.39 -31.26 2.01
N THR A 10 8.59 -30.97 2.53
CA THR A 10 8.98 -31.20 3.93
C THR A 10 8.74 -29.99 4.84
N GLY A 11 8.07 -28.93 4.37
CA GLY A 11 7.78 -27.75 5.17
C GLY A 11 8.87 -26.66 5.15
N GLU A 12 9.91 -26.82 4.33
CA GLU A 12 10.94 -25.81 4.11
C GLU A 12 10.76 -25.08 2.78
N THR A 13 11.25 -23.86 2.69
CA THR A 13 11.28 -23.06 1.46
C THR A 13 12.65 -22.43 1.23
N SER A 14 12.98 -22.18 -0.03
CA SER A 14 14.17 -21.44 -0.42
C SER A 14 13.89 -19.96 -0.41
N ILE A 15 14.80 -19.18 0.17
CA ILE A 15 14.83 -17.72 0.14
C ILE A 15 16.15 -17.25 -0.48
N ILE A 16 16.31 -15.96 -0.70
CA ILE A 16 17.56 -15.42 -1.25
C ILE A 16 18.67 -15.53 -0.22
N GLY A 17 19.62 -16.45 -0.44
CA GLY A 17 20.76 -16.69 0.44
C GLY A 17 20.62 -17.92 1.36
N GLY A 18 19.52 -18.69 1.30
CA GLY A 18 19.37 -19.88 2.14
C GLY A 18 18.04 -20.60 2.02
N ARG A 19 17.73 -21.37 3.05
CA ARG A 19 16.46 -22.06 3.26
C ARG A 19 15.96 -21.81 4.68
N VAL A 20 14.65 -21.73 4.84
CA VAL A 20 13.98 -21.54 6.13
C VAL A 20 12.72 -22.40 6.18
N SER A 21 12.16 -22.58 7.37
CA SER A 21 10.84 -23.19 7.54
C SER A 21 9.75 -22.31 6.91
N LYS A 22 8.70 -22.90 6.38
CA LYS A 22 7.58 -22.16 5.77
C LYS A 22 6.76 -21.34 6.77
N ASP A 23 6.87 -21.63 8.05
CA ASP A 23 6.25 -20.88 9.15
C ASP A 23 7.17 -19.81 9.76
N ASP A 24 8.32 -19.52 9.13
CA ASP A 24 9.20 -18.41 9.52
C ASP A 24 8.49 -17.07 9.31
N ILE A 25 8.64 -16.14 10.26
CA ILE A 25 8.04 -14.79 10.19
C ILE A 25 8.43 -14.02 8.93
N ARG A 26 9.60 -14.31 8.36
CA ARG A 26 10.06 -13.72 7.10
C ARG A 26 9.22 -14.22 5.93
N VAL A 27 8.89 -15.51 5.91
CA VAL A 27 8.03 -16.12 4.89
C VAL A 27 6.63 -15.54 4.96
N GLU A 28 6.09 -15.38 6.17
CA GLU A 28 4.79 -14.76 6.41
C GLU A 28 4.77 -13.30 5.94
N ALA A 29 5.85 -12.54 6.23
CA ALA A 29 5.95 -11.12 5.85
C ALA A 29 5.94 -10.95 4.32
N TYR A 30 6.86 -11.59 3.59
CA TYR A 30 6.89 -11.45 2.14
C TYR A 30 5.70 -12.15 1.45
N GLY A 31 5.17 -13.22 2.04
CA GLY A 31 3.97 -13.90 1.54
C GLY A 31 2.74 -12.99 1.62
N THR A 32 2.61 -12.19 2.68
CA THR A 32 1.54 -11.19 2.80
C THR A 32 1.73 -10.03 1.82
N VAL A 33 2.97 -9.66 1.48
CA VAL A 33 3.25 -8.69 0.40
C VAL A 33 2.83 -9.25 -0.96
N ASP A 34 3.03 -10.54 -1.21
CA ASP A 34 2.58 -11.22 -2.45
C ASP A 34 1.06 -11.32 -2.52
N GLU A 35 0.38 -11.60 -1.38
CA GLU A 35 -1.09 -11.52 -1.29
C GLU A 35 -1.58 -10.11 -1.66
N LEU A 36 -0.95 -9.06 -1.10
CA LEU A 36 -1.27 -7.68 -1.44
C LEU A 36 -1.11 -7.41 -2.94
N ASN A 37 -0.03 -7.89 -3.55
CA ASN A 37 0.21 -7.70 -4.98
C ASN A 37 -0.88 -8.36 -5.84
N SER A 38 -1.38 -9.52 -5.41
CA SER A 38 -2.51 -10.19 -6.06
C SER A 38 -3.82 -9.38 -5.95
N VAL A 39 -4.06 -8.73 -4.79
CA VAL A 39 -5.20 -7.82 -4.60
C VAL A 39 -5.06 -6.57 -5.48
N VAL A 40 -3.85 -6.02 -5.65
CA VAL A 40 -3.60 -4.90 -6.59
C VAL A 40 -3.94 -5.30 -8.02
N GLY A 41 -3.55 -6.49 -8.46
CA GLY A 41 -3.95 -7.02 -9.76
C GLY A 41 -5.47 -7.12 -9.94
N LEU A 42 -6.21 -7.51 -8.89
CA LEU A 42 -7.66 -7.52 -8.90
C LEU A 42 -8.25 -6.11 -9.05
N ILE A 43 -7.69 -5.09 -8.37
CA ILE A 43 -8.12 -3.70 -8.52
C ILE A 43 -7.95 -3.25 -9.99
N VAL A 44 -6.80 -3.49 -10.60
CA VAL A 44 -6.53 -3.14 -12.01
C VAL A 44 -7.58 -3.76 -12.94
N ALA A 45 -7.95 -5.02 -12.70
CA ALA A 45 -8.95 -5.73 -13.50
C ALA A 45 -10.37 -5.14 -13.38
N GLN A 46 -10.68 -4.52 -12.24
CA GLN A 46 -11.99 -3.90 -11.98
C GLN A 46 -12.10 -2.45 -12.51
N LEU A 47 -10.99 -1.78 -12.71
CA LEU A 47 -10.99 -0.40 -13.21
C LEU A 47 -11.28 -0.39 -14.70
N THR A 48 -12.41 0.18 -15.09
CA THR A 48 -12.83 0.35 -16.49
C THR A 48 -13.00 1.84 -16.80
N GLY A 49 -12.60 2.25 -18.03
CA GLY A 49 -12.74 3.63 -18.49
C GLY A 49 -11.43 4.43 -18.43
N GLU A 50 -11.35 5.44 -19.31
CA GLU A 50 -10.16 6.29 -19.49
C GLU A 50 -9.87 7.20 -18.29
N GLN A 51 -10.89 7.51 -17.48
CA GLN A 51 -10.74 8.32 -16.26
C GLN A 51 -9.86 7.65 -15.18
N PHE A 52 -9.49 6.39 -15.34
CA PHE A 52 -8.62 5.63 -14.44
C PHE A 52 -7.29 5.25 -15.07
N ALA A 53 -6.93 5.81 -16.23
CA ALA A 53 -5.70 5.44 -16.94
C ALA A 53 -4.46 5.72 -16.08
N ASP A 54 -4.37 6.90 -15.46
CA ASP A 54 -3.30 7.28 -14.53
C ASP A 54 -3.21 6.35 -13.32
N ILE A 55 -4.35 5.93 -12.76
CA ILE A 55 -4.41 4.99 -11.63
C ILE A 55 -3.89 3.61 -12.04
N LYS A 56 -4.20 3.14 -13.25
CA LYS A 56 -3.70 1.85 -13.74
C LYS A 56 -2.18 1.85 -13.88
N GLU A 57 -1.61 2.95 -14.39
CA GLU A 57 -0.16 3.14 -14.48
C GLU A 57 0.50 3.14 -13.09
N ASP A 58 -0.10 3.84 -12.11
CA ASP A 58 0.34 3.82 -10.72
C ASP A 58 0.33 2.40 -10.15
N LEU A 59 -0.77 1.67 -10.34
CA LEU A 59 -0.95 0.33 -9.78
C LEU A 59 0.01 -0.69 -10.42
N GLU A 60 0.29 -0.60 -11.72
CA GLU A 60 1.30 -1.43 -12.38
C GLU A 60 2.70 -1.17 -11.79
N LYS A 61 3.06 0.12 -11.61
CA LYS A 61 4.29 0.50 -10.93
C LYS A 61 4.37 -0.06 -9.51
N ILE A 62 3.29 0.07 -8.74
CA ILE A 62 3.20 -0.47 -7.37
C ILE A 62 3.35 -1.99 -7.35
N GLN A 63 2.82 -2.72 -8.35
CA GLN A 63 3.02 -4.17 -8.44
C GLN A 63 4.50 -4.55 -8.61
N HIS A 64 5.25 -3.80 -9.41
CA HIS A 64 6.70 -3.98 -9.53
C HIS A 64 7.40 -3.68 -8.21
N GLU A 65 7.05 -2.58 -7.55
CA GLU A 65 7.63 -2.20 -6.26
C GLU A 65 7.30 -3.19 -5.13
N LEU A 66 6.13 -3.83 -5.16
CA LEU A 66 5.77 -4.91 -4.23
C LEU A 66 6.61 -6.17 -4.46
N PHE A 67 6.95 -6.52 -5.71
CA PHE A 67 7.91 -7.58 -5.99
C PHE A 67 9.30 -7.24 -5.46
N ASP A 68 9.74 -6.00 -5.62
CA ASP A 68 11.03 -5.52 -5.10
C ASP A 68 11.03 -5.55 -3.56
N CYS A 69 9.96 -5.06 -2.91
CA CYS A 69 9.76 -5.10 -1.46
C CYS A 69 9.80 -6.53 -0.92
N GLY A 70 9.06 -7.44 -1.55
CA GLY A 70 9.05 -8.87 -1.18
C GLY A 70 10.43 -9.52 -1.34
N GLY A 71 11.15 -9.19 -2.42
CA GLY A 71 12.52 -9.66 -2.66
C GLY A 71 13.50 -9.14 -1.62
N ASP A 72 13.40 -7.89 -1.23
CA ASP A 72 14.24 -7.27 -0.20
C ASP A 72 13.99 -7.90 1.18
N LEU A 73 12.73 -8.23 1.51
CA LEU A 73 12.37 -8.94 2.74
C LEU A 73 12.81 -10.41 2.72
N ALA A 74 12.74 -11.09 1.58
CA ALA A 74 13.09 -12.51 1.42
C ALA A 74 14.61 -12.76 1.42
N SER A 75 15.46 -11.74 1.44
CA SER A 75 16.91 -11.88 1.38
C SER A 75 17.53 -11.92 2.78
N ILE A 76 18.39 -12.94 3.02
CA ILE A 76 19.28 -13.02 4.18
C ILE A 76 20.74 -12.72 3.81
N SER A 77 21.01 -12.34 2.56
CA SER A 77 22.36 -12.03 2.10
C SER A 77 22.78 -10.65 2.60
N THR A 78 23.92 -10.58 3.28
CA THR A 78 24.55 -9.33 3.73
C THR A 78 25.11 -8.49 2.57
N ARG A 79 25.25 -9.08 1.38
CA ARG A 79 25.75 -8.43 0.16
C ARG A 79 24.62 -8.04 -0.80
N ARG A 80 23.38 -7.99 -0.32
CA ARG A 80 22.25 -7.65 -1.16
C ARG A 80 22.30 -6.18 -1.59
N GLN A 81 21.93 -5.94 -2.85
CA GLN A 81 21.52 -4.62 -3.30
C GLN A 81 20.01 -4.54 -3.14
N LEU A 82 19.54 -3.56 -2.37
CA LEU A 82 18.11 -3.28 -2.24
C LEU A 82 17.57 -2.80 -3.58
N LYS A 83 16.38 -3.26 -3.92
CA LYS A 83 15.70 -2.88 -5.16
C LYS A 83 14.69 -1.76 -4.92
N LEU A 84 14.04 -1.77 -3.77
CA LEU A 84 13.15 -0.69 -3.35
C LEU A 84 13.99 0.56 -3.06
N THR A 85 13.48 1.74 -3.43
CA THR A 85 14.19 3.03 -3.32
C THR A 85 13.35 4.08 -2.59
N GLU A 86 13.99 5.10 -2.00
CA GLU A 86 13.29 6.23 -1.36
C GLU A 86 12.37 6.97 -2.36
N SER A 87 12.72 6.99 -3.65
CA SER A 87 11.86 7.60 -4.67
C SER A 87 10.49 6.94 -4.82
N ALA A 88 10.36 5.65 -4.46
CA ALA A 88 9.07 4.99 -4.43
C ALA A 88 8.15 5.59 -3.34
N ILE A 89 8.72 5.95 -2.19
CA ILE A 89 7.98 6.60 -1.10
C ILE A 89 7.55 8.00 -1.51
N THR A 90 8.49 8.81 -2.03
CA THR A 90 8.22 10.17 -2.50
C THR A 90 7.12 10.17 -3.56
N TYR A 91 7.15 9.22 -4.49
CA TYR A 91 6.11 9.06 -5.50
C TYR A 91 4.73 8.81 -4.89
N LEU A 92 4.63 7.90 -3.90
CA LEU A 92 3.36 7.66 -3.21
C LEU A 92 2.84 8.92 -2.50
N GLU A 93 3.73 9.70 -1.88
CA GLU A 93 3.38 10.95 -1.20
C GLU A 93 2.79 11.97 -2.18
N GLU A 94 3.45 12.17 -3.33
CA GLU A 94 2.96 13.06 -4.39
C GLU A 94 1.58 12.60 -4.91
N ARG A 95 1.38 11.31 -5.11
CA ARG A 95 0.09 10.78 -5.57
C ARG A 95 -1.01 10.91 -4.51
N ILE A 96 -0.68 10.71 -3.23
CA ILE A 96 -1.62 10.94 -2.11
C ILE A 96 -2.09 12.40 -2.12
N ASP A 97 -1.16 13.34 -2.20
CA ASP A 97 -1.47 14.77 -2.19
C ASP A 97 -2.39 15.14 -3.36
N ASN A 98 -2.07 14.67 -4.58
CA ASN A 98 -2.89 14.88 -5.77
C ASN A 98 -4.32 14.32 -5.60
N PHE A 99 -4.47 13.10 -5.08
CA PHE A 99 -5.78 12.49 -4.86
C PHE A 99 -6.59 13.20 -3.78
N MET A 100 -5.91 13.67 -2.73
CA MET A 100 -6.57 14.43 -1.66
C MET A 100 -6.98 15.83 -2.11
N GLU A 101 -6.26 16.45 -3.05
CA GLU A 101 -6.66 17.73 -3.67
C GLU A 101 -7.86 17.58 -4.63
N GLU A 102 -7.96 16.42 -5.31
CA GLU A 102 -9.07 16.13 -6.23
C GLU A 102 -10.38 15.83 -5.50
N THR A 103 -10.31 15.26 -4.29
CA THR A 103 -11.49 14.81 -3.54
C THR A 103 -11.95 15.87 -2.53
N PRO A 104 -13.27 15.91 -2.17
CA PRO A 104 -13.75 16.81 -1.12
C PRO A 104 -13.02 16.63 0.21
N ASP A 105 -12.92 17.73 0.99
CA ASP A 105 -12.31 17.67 2.32
C ASP A 105 -13.03 16.67 3.23
N LEU A 106 -12.26 15.95 4.04
CA LEU A 106 -12.78 15.05 5.06
C LEU A 106 -13.04 15.81 6.36
N GLU A 107 -14.23 15.65 6.93
CA GLU A 107 -14.54 16.12 8.29
C GLU A 107 -14.56 14.96 9.30
N ARG A 108 -14.88 13.75 8.85
CA ARG A 108 -15.05 12.54 9.65
C ARG A 108 -14.35 11.34 9.03
N PHE A 109 -14.20 10.29 9.78
CA PHE A 109 -13.85 8.99 9.20
C PHE A 109 -14.93 8.54 8.23
N ILE A 110 -14.54 7.80 7.20
CA ILE A 110 -15.44 7.18 6.24
C ILE A 110 -15.51 5.67 6.46
N LEU A 111 -16.64 5.09 6.10
CA LEU A 111 -16.81 3.65 6.07
C LEU A 111 -16.13 3.08 4.80
N PRO A 112 -15.39 1.96 4.92
CA PRO A 112 -14.85 1.27 3.75
C PRO A 112 -15.97 0.81 2.82
N GLY A 113 -15.96 1.24 1.55
CA GLY A 113 -17.00 0.89 0.60
C GLY A 113 -17.08 1.86 -0.59
N GLY A 114 -18.25 1.93 -1.19
CA GLY A 114 -18.53 2.70 -2.40
C GLY A 114 -18.62 1.79 -3.62
N THR A 115 -17.89 2.09 -4.70
CA THR A 115 -17.79 1.22 -5.86
C THR A 115 -17.12 -0.10 -5.52
N GLU A 116 -17.30 -1.14 -6.35
CA GLU A 116 -16.63 -2.43 -6.18
C GLU A 116 -15.10 -2.27 -6.15
N ALA A 117 -14.55 -1.50 -7.09
CA ALA A 117 -13.12 -1.21 -7.13
C ALA A 117 -12.63 -0.52 -5.83
N ALA A 118 -13.33 0.50 -5.35
CA ALA A 118 -12.99 1.20 -4.10
C ALA A 118 -13.07 0.27 -2.87
N ALA A 119 -14.06 -0.62 -2.81
CA ALA A 119 -14.17 -1.60 -1.75
C ALA A 119 -12.97 -2.58 -1.74
N ILE A 120 -12.52 -3.02 -2.92
CA ILE A 120 -11.32 -3.87 -3.05
C ILE A 120 -10.05 -3.10 -2.66
N VAL A 121 -9.96 -1.80 -3.00
CA VAL A 121 -8.84 -0.94 -2.54
C VAL A 121 -8.79 -0.85 -1.02
N HIS A 122 -9.94 -0.79 -0.34
CA HIS A 122 -9.97 -0.86 1.13
C HIS A 122 -9.47 -2.22 1.68
N ILE A 123 -9.69 -3.33 0.95
CA ILE A 123 -9.08 -4.63 1.29
C ILE A 123 -7.55 -4.53 1.12
N ALA A 124 -7.06 -4.02 -0.01
CA ALA A 124 -5.62 -3.79 -0.22
C ALA A 124 -5.01 -2.97 0.93
N ARG A 125 -5.66 -1.88 1.34
CA ARG A 125 -5.23 -1.05 2.47
C ARG A 125 -5.09 -1.86 3.77
N THR A 126 -6.04 -2.71 4.08
CA THR A 126 -5.99 -3.51 5.32
C THR A 126 -4.98 -4.66 5.25
N VAL A 127 -4.78 -5.27 4.08
CA VAL A 127 -3.71 -6.25 3.84
C VAL A 127 -2.33 -5.60 3.96
N THR A 128 -2.15 -4.39 3.39
CA THR A 128 -0.92 -3.59 3.54
C THR A 128 -0.58 -3.37 5.01
N ARG A 129 -1.55 -2.96 5.83
CA ARG A 129 -1.36 -2.78 7.27
C ARG A 129 -1.04 -4.09 8.01
N ARG A 130 -1.54 -5.23 7.52
CA ARG A 130 -1.15 -6.55 8.04
C ARG A 130 0.29 -6.87 7.68
N ALA A 131 0.71 -6.66 6.42
CA ALA A 131 2.08 -6.84 5.98
C ALA A 131 3.04 -5.93 6.77
N GLU A 132 2.70 -4.66 6.95
CA GLU A 132 3.48 -3.72 7.78
C GLU A 132 3.72 -4.25 9.19
N ARG A 133 2.69 -4.75 9.89
CA ARG A 133 2.83 -5.32 11.24
C ARG A 133 3.73 -6.57 11.27
N LEU A 134 3.69 -7.40 10.25
CA LEU A 134 4.58 -8.57 10.12
C LEU A 134 6.03 -8.13 9.91
N VAL A 135 6.26 -7.09 9.09
CA VAL A 135 7.60 -6.51 8.91
C VAL A 135 8.10 -5.88 10.22
N VAL A 136 7.24 -5.20 11.00
CA VAL A 136 7.61 -4.72 12.36
C VAL A 136 8.06 -5.87 13.26
N THR A 137 7.35 -7.01 13.24
CA THR A 137 7.75 -8.19 14.00
C THR A 137 9.09 -8.73 13.51
N LEU A 138 9.27 -8.84 12.19
CA LEU A 138 10.51 -9.32 11.57
C LEU A 138 11.71 -8.43 11.96
N VAL A 139 11.58 -7.10 11.91
CA VAL A 139 12.62 -6.14 12.31
C VAL A 139 13.01 -6.29 13.79
N ARG A 140 12.03 -6.60 14.66
CA ARG A 140 12.27 -6.77 16.09
C ARG A 140 12.93 -8.11 16.47
N THR A 141 12.73 -9.13 15.65
CA THR A 141 13.16 -10.50 15.95
C THR A 141 14.36 -10.96 15.12
N THR A 142 14.76 -10.18 14.12
CA THR A 142 15.82 -10.55 13.19
C THR A 142 16.72 -9.34 12.92
N GLU A 143 18.02 -9.55 12.94
CA GLU A 143 19.02 -8.55 12.59
C GLU A 143 19.07 -8.30 11.08
N ASP A 144 19.60 -7.14 10.68
CA ASP A 144 19.88 -6.77 9.28
C ASP A 144 18.65 -6.75 8.34
N ILE A 145 17.47 -6.40 8.86
CA ILE A 145 16.29 -6.15 8.03
C ILE A 145 16.34 -4.71 7.52
N PRO A 146 16.16 -4.46 6.19
CA PRO A 146 16.12 -3.10 5.66
C PRO A 146 14.89 -2.34 6.17
N GLU A 147 15.07 -1.05 6.47
CA GLU A 147 13.99 -0.18 6.97
C GLU A 147 13.02 0.24 5.86
N LEU A 148 13.50 0.28 4.61
CA LEU A 148 12.75 0.84 3.49
C LEU A 148 11.42 0.11 3.19
N PRO A 149 11.35 -1.24 3.23
CA PRO A 149 10.09 -1.97 3.12
C PRO A 149 9.03 -1.54 4.14
N LEU A 150 9.44 -1.28 5.39
CA LEU A 150 8.52 -0.84 6.43
C LEU A 150 7.96 0.56 6.14
N LYS A 151 8.82 1.50 5.76
CA LYS A 151 8.43 2.87 5.38
C LYS A 151 7.49 2.86 4.17
N TYR A 152 7.83 2.06 3.15
CA TYR A 152 7.04 1.92 1.94
C TYR A 152 5.63 1.38 2.23
N LEU A 153 5.52 0.28 2.98
CA LEU A 153 4.21 -0.31 3.34
C LEU A 153 3.36 0.65 4.18
N ASN A 154 3.96 1.39 5.10
CA ASN A 154 3.25 2.41 5.86
C ASN A 154 2.63 3.45 4.91
N ARG A 155 3.43 4.04 4.00
CA ARG A 155 2.96 5.05 3.03
C ARG A 155 1.96 4.47 2.04
N LEU A 156 2.17 3.23 1.58
CA LEU A 156 1.25 2.55 0.65
C LEU A 156 -0.15 2.36 1.25
N SER A 157 -0.25 2.18 2.57
CA SER A 157 -1.56 2.10 3.23
C SER A 157 -2.34 3.42 3.14
N ASP A 158 -1.66 4.56 3.22
CA ASP A 158 -2.26 5.89 3.07
C ASP A 158 -2.63 6.16 1.61
N TYR A 159 -1.77 5.73 0.67
CA TYR A 159 -2.06 5.78 -0.77
C TYR A 159 -3.37 5.04 -1.09
N PHE A 160 -3.55 3.81 -0.60
CA PHE A 160 -4.80 3.08 -0.85
C PHE A 160 -6.02 3.74 -0.22
N PHE A 161 -5.88 4.45 0.88
CA PHE A 161 -6.97 5.23 1.43
C PHE A 161 -7.38 6.37 0.48
N ALA A 162 -6.42 7.16 0.01
CA ALA A 162 -6.65 8.24 -0.93
C ALA A 162 -7.18 7.72 -2.28
N LEU A 163 -6.62 6.59 -2.77
CA LEU A 163 -7.05 5.93 -3.99
C LEU A 163 -8.52 5.48 -3.94
N ALA A 164 -8.97 4.88 -2.83
CA ALA A 164 -10.36 4.45 -2.71
C ALA A 164 -11.32 5.62 -2.84
N ARG A 165 -10.97 6.76 -2.26
CA ARG A 165 -11.76 7.99 -2.34
C ARG A 165 -11.82 8.57 -3.75
N VAL A 166 -10.67 8.67 -4.43
CA VAL A 166 -10.64 9.22 -5.79
C VAL A 166 -11.38 8.31 -6.79
N ILE A 167 -11.32 6.98 -6.61
CA ILE A 167 -12.11 6.06 -7.43
C ILE A 167 -13.61 6.30 -7.23
N ASN A 168 -14.07 6.44 -5.99
CA ASN A 168 -15.46 6.77 -5.69
C ASN A 168 -15.84 8.13 -6.31
N PHE A 169 -15.03 9.16 -6.12
CA PHE A 169 -15.26 10.51 -6.63
C PHE A 169 -15.37 10.53 -8.16
N ARG A 170 -14.41 9.92 -8.87
CA ARG A 170 -14.43 9.83 -10.35
C ARG A 170 -15.60 8.98 -10.88
N SER A 171 -16.18 8.13 -10.03
CA SER A 171 -17.37 7.31 -10.32
C SER A 171 -18.68 8.01 -9.90
N ASN A 172 -18.64 9.24 -9.42
CA ASN A 172 -19.79 9.97 -8.85
C ASN A 172 -20.49 9.22 -7.69
N VAL A 173 -19.70 8.50 -6.88
CA VAL A 173 -20.16 7.84 -5.65
C VAL A 173 -19.58 8.57 -4.45
N ALA A 174 -20.45 9.05 -3.55
CA ALA A 174 -20.01 9.76 -2.36
C ALA A 174 -19.44 8.78 -1.30
N ASP A 175 -18.41 9.23 -0.57
CA ASP A 175 -17.94 8.53 0.62
C ASP A 175 -19.04 8.54 1.72
N ILE A 176 -19.19 7.44 2.43
CA ILE A 176 -20.14 7.33 3.54
C ILE A 176 -19.41 7.68 4.85
N GLU A 177 -19.78 8.80 5.46
CA GLU A 177 -19.19 9.21 6.73
C GLU A 177 -19.60 8.29 7.89
N TYR A 178 -18.67 8.07 8.80
CA TYR A 178 -18.95 7.42 10.07
C TYR A 178 -19.59 8.43 11.05
N ILE A 179 -20.90 8.46 11.09
CA ILE A 179 -21.70 9.45 11.81
C ILE A 179 -21.58 9.40 13.34
N ARG A 180 -21.08 8.27 13.90
CA ARG A 180 -20.92 8.10 15.36
C ARG A 180 -19.63 8.70 15.89
N SER A 181 -18.73 9.22 15.03
CA SER A 181 -17.51 9.93 15.45
C SER A 181 -17.75 11.43 15.53
N ALA A 182 -16.99 12.11 16.42
CA ALA A 182 -16.83 13.55 16.34
C ALA A 182 -16.11 13.95 15.04
N LYS A 183 -16.16 15.24 14.65
CA LYS A 183 -15.32 15.76 13.59
C LYS A 183 -13.85 15.63 14.01
N VAL A 184 -13.07 14.88 13.23
CA VAL A 184 -11.68 14.55 13.56
C VAL A 184 -10.72 15.41 12.76
N PHE A 185 -11.11 15.80 11.53
CA PHE A 185 -10.30 16.61 10.65
C PHE A 185 -10.77 18.05 10.70
N ARG A 186 -9.84 18.99 10.92
CA ARG A 186 -10.12 20.41 10.81
C ARG A 186 -10.01 20.77 9.33
N THR A 187 -11.10 21.23 8.72
CA THR A 187 -11.06 21.88 7.40
C THR A 187 -10.07 23.03 7.50
N SER A 188 -8.96 22.96 6.78
CA SER A 188 -8.11 24.12 6.56
C SER A 188 -8.91 25.08 5.69
N LYS A 189 -9.44 26.19 6.27
CA LYS A 189 -10.04 27.28 5.51
C LYS A 189 -8.97 27.79 4.53
N LYS A 190 -9.00 27.36 3.29
CA LYS A 190 -8.35 28.02 2.17
C LYS A 190 -9.11 29.37 1.97
N GLY A 191 -8.69 30.42 2.66
CA GLY A 191 -9.35 31.73 2.47
C GLY A 191 -9.00 32.88 3.41
N GLU A 192 -8.19 32.71 4.44
CA GLU A 192 -7.89 33.81 5.37
C GLU A 192 -6.39 34.16 5.48
N ARG A 193 -5.69 34.25 4.37
CA ARG A 193 -4.27 34.67 4.35
C ARG A 193 -3.96 35.98 3.65
N ASN A 194 -4.96 36.81 3.32
CA ASN A 194 -4.73 38.06 2.58
C ASN A 194 -5.26 39.34 3.23
N GLU A 195 -5.54 39.41 4.54
CA GLU A 195 -5.99 40.64 5.17
C GLU A 195 -5.24 41.10 6.41
N ARG A 196 -4.01 40.68 6.63
CA ARG A 196 -3.21 41.10 7.80
C ARG A 196 -1.86 41.74 7.46
N GLU A 197 -1.59 42.14 6.24
CA GLU A 197 -0.36 42.88 5.88
C GLU A 197 -0.67 44.28 5.28
N GLU A 198 -1.85 44.84 5.48
CA GLU A 198 -2.14 46.27 5.22
C GLU A 198 -2.91 46.84 6.41
N ASN A 199 -2.19 47.16 7.53
CA ASN A 199 -2.52 48.27 8.45
C ASN A 199 -1.36 48.43 9.44
#